data_7601736c11b79612f70f0f10100d8ce9
#
_entry.id   7601736c11b79612f70f0f10100d8ce9
#
_cell.length_a   1.000
_cell.length_b   1.000
_cell.length_c   1.000
_cell.angle_alpha   90.00
_cell.angle_beta   90.00
_cell.angle_gamma   90.00
#
_symmetry.space_group_name_H-M   'P 1'
#
loop_
_entity.id
_entity.type
_entity.pdbx_description
1 polymer ?
#
loop_
_entity_poly.entity_id
_entity_poly.type
_entity_poly.pdbx_seq_one_letter_code
_entity_poly.pdbx_strand_id
1 'polypeptide(L)'
;MRGKCLCGGVEFEVRDPPQRLYQCHCSLCRKQSGAASNAAFIVRSEQLVWLAGQELVSSYVKPTGFRSDFCSKCGSPVPNPLRSTSYVWVPAGLLEEPVGLSVAMHLFIGSKASWEPTPVSGALHEEVPAFSEVLKGLRA
;
A
#
# COMPACT_ATOMS: atom_id res chain seq x y z
N MET A 1 -6.32 2.94 -13.50
CA MET A 1 -7.03 2.29 -12.37
C MET A 1 -7.39 3.35 -11.36
N ARG A 2 -8.66 3.46 -10.98
CA ARG A 2 -9.14 4.49 -10.05
C ARG A 2 -9.33 3.92 -8.64
N GLY A 3 -9.17 4.79 -7.64
CA GLY A 3 -9.43 4.47 -6.25
C GLY A 3 -10.02 5.65 -5.50
N LYS A 4 -10.70 5.35 -4.41
CA LYS A 4 -11.25 6.38 -3.52
C LYS A 4 -11.33 5.88 -2.07
N CYS A 5 -11.34 6.83 -1.14
CA CYS A 5 -11.48 6.53 0.28
C CYS A 5 -12.92 6.13 0.64
N LEU A 6 -13.12 5.69 1.88
CA LEU A 6 -14.41 5.20 2.36
C LEU A 6 -15.54 6.23 2.19
N CYS A 7 -15.30 7.51 2.46
CA CYS A 7 -16.33 8.54 2.30
C CYS A 7 -16.46 9.06 0.85
N GLY A 8 -15.55 8.65 -0.05
CA GLY A 8 -15.51 9.11 -1.43
C GLY A 8 -14.92 10.50 -1.63
N GLY A 9 -14.51 11.18 -0.57
CA GLY A 9 -13.99 12.55 -0.67
C GLY A 9 -12.61 12.64 -1.32
N VAL A 10 -11.76 11.61 -1.14
CA VAL A 10 -10.44 11.52 -1.77
C VAL A 10 -10.52 10.55 -2.93
N GLU A 11 -10.18 11.01 -4.12
CA GLU A 11 -10.14 10.19 -5.34
C GLU A 11 -8.80 10.34 -6.05
N PHE A 12 -8.33 9.24 -6.63
CA PHE A 12 -7.08 9.22 -7.39
C PHE A 12 -7.15 8.24 -8.56
N GLU A 13 -6.22 8.39 -9.48
CA GLU A 13 -6.02 7.47 -10.60
C GLU A 13 -4.56 7.04 -10.63
N VAL A 14 -4.33 5.75 -10.85
CA VAL A 14 -3.00 5.21 -11.11
C VAL A 14 -2.93 4.84 -12.59
N ARG A 15 -1.98 5.43 -13.30
CA ARG A 15 -1.69 5.13 -14.70
C ARG A 15 -0.70 3.99 -14.78
N ASP A 16 -0.93 3.07 -15.72
CA ASP A 16 -0.07 1.90 -15.90
C ASP A 16 0.27 1.18 -14.57
N PRO A 17 -0.74 0.76 -13.78
CA PRO A 17 -0.49 0.10 -12.51
C PRO A 17 0.11 -1.29 -12.72
N PRO A 18 0.89 -1.78 -11.75
CA PRO A 18 1.31 -3.19 -11.77
C PRO A 18 0.09 -4.10 -11.62
N GLN A 19 0.20 -5.33 -12.11
CA GLN A 19 -0.86 -6.34 -11.97
C GLN A 19 -0.71 -7.17 -10.70
N ARG A 20 0.26 -6.85 -9.87
CA ARG A 20 0.58 -7.58 -8.65
C ARG A 20 0.75 -6.60 -7.49
N LEU A 21 0.46 -7.10 -6.30
CA LEU A 21 0.60 -6.34 -5.05
C LEU A 21 1.40 -7.14 -4.03
N TYR A 22 1.77 -6.51 -2.93
CA TYR A 22 2.33 -7.20 -1.78
C TYR A 22 1.45 -7.00 -0.54
N GLN A 23 1.60 -7.89 0.43
CA GLN A 23 1.05 -7.72 1.76
C GLN A 23 2.19 -7.62 2.76
N CYS A 24 2.16 -6.59 3.60
CA CYS A 24 3.16 -6.37 4.64
C CYS A 24 2.57 -6.69 6.01
N HIS A 25 3.21 -7.62 6.73
CA HIS A 25 2.75 -8.15 8.00
C HIS A 25 3.47 -7.55 9.22
N CYS A 26 4.27 -6.50 9.03
CA CYS A 26 4.96 -5.85 10.15
C CYS A 26 3.98 -5.16 11.11
N SER A 27 4.42 -4.92 12.34
CA SER A 27 3.58 -4.31 13.36
C SER A 27 3.06 -2.92 12.97
N LEU A 28 3.83 -2.15 12.22
CA LEU A 28 3.42 -0.80 11.76
C LEU A 28 2.28 -0.91 10.74
N CYS A 29 2.41 -1.80 9.76
CA CYS A 29 1.39 -2.00 8.73
C CYS A 29 0.11 -2.60 9.30
N ARG A 30 0.22 -3.50 10.27
CA ARG A 30 -0.95 -4.03 11.00
C ARG A 30 -1.69 -2.93 11.74
N LYS A 31 -0.98 -2.04 12.43
CA LYS A 31 -1.59 -0.92 13.16
C LYS A 31 -2.17 0.14 12.23
N GLN A 32 -1.50 0.42 11.13
CA GLN A 32 -1.99 1.34 10.11
C GLN A 32 -3.32 0.89 9.51
N SER A 33 -3.42 -0.39 9.19
CA SER A 33 -4.60 -0.95 8.51
C SER A 33 -5.69 -1.43 9.47
N GLY A 34 -5.34 -1.73 10.73
CA GLY A 34 -6.23 -2.41 11.66
C GLY A 34 -6.51 -3.86 11.29
N ALA A 35 -5.66 -4.48 10.49
CA ALA A 35 -5.81 -5.84 9.97
C ALA A 35 -4.51 -6.63 10.13
N ALA A 36 -4.50 -7.86 9.64
CA ALA A 36 -3.33 -8.74 9.67
C ALA A 36 -2.16 -8.21 8.84
N SER A 37 -2.46 -7.44 7.79
CA SER A 37 -1.48 -6.84 6.91
C SER A 37 -2.05 -5.61 6.23
N ASN A 38 -1.22 -4.77 5.64
CA ASN A 38 -1.69 -3.89 4.59
C ASN A 38 -1.40 -4.54 3.22
N ALA A 39 -2.23 -4.23 2.24
CA ALA A 39 -2.08 -4.68 0.87
C ALA A 39 -1.83 -3.46 -0.02
N ALA A 40 -0.75 -3.48 -0.79
CA ALA A 40 -0.34 -2.31 -1.57
C ALA A 40 0.51 -2.68 -2.78
N PHE A 41 0.68 -1.73 -3.66
CA PHE A 41 1.73 -1.73 -4.67
C PHE A 41 2.45 -0.38 -4.69
N ILE A 42 3.53 -0.33 -5.43
CA ILE A 42 4.40 0.85 -5.51
C ILE A 42 4.49 1.28 -6.97
N VAL A 43 4.30 2.56 -7.22
CA VAL A 43 4.40 3.16 -8.56
C VAL A 43 5.29 4.40 -8.52
N ARG A 44 5.71 4.89 -9.67
CA ARG A 44 6.40 6.17 -9.77
C ARG A 44 5.44 7.31 -9.46
N SER A 45 5.94 8.40 -8.91
CA SER A 45 5.11 9.54 -8.51
C SER A 45 4.30 10.12 -9.68
N GLU A 46 4.86 10.14 -10.89
CA GLU A 46 4.18 10.62 -12.08
C GLU A 46 3.02 9.73 -12.56
N GLN A 47 2.93 8.51 -12.05
CA GLN A 47 1.82 7.58 -12.37
C GLN A 47 0.58 7.84 -11.51
N LEU A 48 0.72 8.56 -10.39
CA LEU A 48 -0.41 8.90 -9.51
C LEU A 48 -0.97 10.26 -9.87
N VAL A 49 -2.26 10.32 -10.09
CA VAL A 49 -2.99 11.57 -10.35
C VAL A 49 -4.10 11.71 -9.32
N TRP A 50 -4.07 12.81 -8.56
CA TRP A 50 -5.18 13.15 -7.66
C TRP A 50 -6.33 13.71 -8.49
N LEU A 51 -7.51 13.12 -8.33
CA LEU A 51 -8.73 13.56 -9.02
C LEU A 51 -9.57 14.48 -8.15
N ALA A 52 -9.61 14.24 -6.84
CA ALA A 52 -10.36 15.06 -5.88
C ALA A 52 -9.84 14.84 -4.45
N GLY A 53 -10.04 15.84 -3.60
CA GLY A 53 -9.87 15.68 -2.15
C GLY A 53 -8.44 15.66 -1.65
N GLN A 54 -7.45 16.06 -2.44
CA GLN A 54 -6.06 16.10 -1.96
C GLN A 54 -5.92 16.99 -0.71
N GLU A 55 -6.71 18.03 -0.59
CA GLU A 55 -6.76 18.92 0.58
C GLU A 55 -7.31 18.25 1.85
N LEU A 56 -7.99 17.12 1.72
CA LEU A 56 -8.48 16.33 2.85
C LEU A 56 -7.42 15.40 3.43
N VAL A 57 -6.30 15.25 2.75
CA VAL A 57 -5.26 14.30 3.16
C VAL A 57 -4.49 14.87 4.34
N SER A 58 -4.44 14.10 5.42
CA SER A 58 -3.58 14.35 6.59
C SER A 58 -2.49 13.31 6.65
N SER A 59 -1.38 13.65 7.31
CA SER A 59 -0.20 12.79 7.39
C SER A 59 0.21 12.56 8.83
N TYR A 60 0.55 11.32 9.16
CA TYR A 60 1.27 10.96 10.36
C TYR A 60 2.64 10.39 9.97
N VAL A 61 3.71 10.98 10.52
CA VAL A 61 5.08 10.56 10.22
C VAL A 61 5.80 10.25 11.53
N LYS A 62 6.28 9.01 11.66
CA LYS A 62 7.09 8.62 12.83
C LYS A 62 8.51 9.19 12.71
N PRO A 63 9.22 9.38 13.84
CA PRO A 63 10.64 9.76 13.79
C PRO A 63 11.51 8.83 12.95
N THR A 64 11.13 7.54 12.83
CA THR A 64 11.81 6.55 12.00
C THR A 64 11.61 6.75 10.50
N GLY A 65 10.67 7.63 10.11
CA GLY A 65 10.33 7.90 8.72
C GLY A 65 9.14 7.14 8.18
N PHE A 66 8.58 6.19 8.93
CA PHE A 66 7.32 5.55 8.53
C PHE A 66 6.23 6.60 8.42
N ARG A 67 5.54 6.62 7.29
CA ARG A 67 4.51 7.61 7.00
C ARG A 67 3.19 6.93 6.68
N SER A 68 2.11 7.50 7.19
CA SER A 68 0.75 7.09 6.86
C SER A 68 -0.06 8.34 6.54
N ASP A 69 -0.46 8.48 5.28
CA ASP A 69 -1.40 9.51 4.85
C ASP A 69 -2.81 8.92 4.87
N PHE A 70 -3.77 9.73 5.26
CA PHE A 70 -5.16 9.27 5.41
C PHE A 70 -6.15 10.42 5.13
N CYS A 71 -7.36 10.04 4.76
CA CYS A 71 -8.45 10.99 4.61
C CYS A 71 -8.85 11.53 6.00
N SER A 72 -8.80 12.84 6.19
CA SER A 72 -9.17 13.47 7.47
C SER A 72 -10.65 13.33 7.83
N LYS A 73 -11.53 13.03 6.86
CA LYS A 73 -12.96 12.83 7.09
C LYS A 73 -13.32 11.41 7.50
N CYS A 74 -12.73 10.39 6.87
CA CYS A 74 -13.11 9.00 7.10
C CYS A 74 -12.00 8.12 7.66
N GLY A 75 -10.75 8.61 7.69
CA GLY A 75 -9.60 7.87 8.21
C GLY A 75 -9.03 6.81 7.27
N SER A 76 -9.58 6.62 6.07
CA SER A 76 -9.01 5.65 5.12
C SER A 76 -7.56 5.99 4.82
N PRO A 77 -6.60 5.03 4.90
CA PRO A 77 -5.28 5.21 4.33
C PRO A 77 -5.39 5.57 2.85
N VAL A 78 -4.60 6.53 2.40
CA VAL A 78 -4.57 6.96 1.00
C VAL A 78 -3.13 6.88 0.47
N PRO A 79 -2.91 7.00 -0.85
CA PRO A 79 -1.56 6.98 -1.40
C PRO A 79 -0.65 7.99 -0.72
N ASN A 80 0.60 7.58 -0.44
CA ASN A 80 1.61 8.48 0.13
C ASN A 80 2.98 8.28 -0.50
N PRO A 81 3.80 9.36 -0.58
CA PRO A 81 5.16 9.23 -1.08
C PRO A 81 6.00 8.33 -0.19
N LEU A 82 6.86 7.54 -0.80
CA LEU A 82 7.89 6.79 -0.08
C LEU A 82 9.09 7.69 0.17
N ARG A 83 9.52 7.74 1.43
CA ARG A 83 10.60 8.60 1.89
C ARG A 83 11.84 8.50 1.01
N SER A 84 12.38 9.65 0.61
CA SER A 84 13.63 9.79 -0.16
C SER A 84 13.63 9.06 -1.51
N THR A 85 12.45 8.85 -2.09
CA THR A 85 12.32 8.21 -3.40
C THR A 85 11.38 8.99 -4.31
N SER A 86 11.37 8.65 -5.60
CA SER A 86 10.40 9.13 -6.59
C SER A 86 9.21 8.18 -6.75
N TYR A 87 8.91 7.42 -5.69
CA TYR A 87 7.84 6.42 -5.71
C TYR A 87 6.75 6.75 -4.69
N VAL A 88 5.56 6.22 -4.97
CA VAL A 88 4.36 6.35 -4.14
C VAL A 88 3.86 4.97 -3.76
N TRP A 89 3.54 4.79 -2.49
CA TRP A 89 2.84 3.64 -1.95
C TRP A 89 1.34 3.81 -2.21
N VAL A 90 0.68 2.79 -2.75
CA VAL A 90 -0.75 2.85 -3.08
C VAL A 90 -1.48 1.71 -2.37
N PRO A 91 -2.42 2.02 -1.46
CA PRO A 91 -3.22 0.99 -0.77
C PRO A 91 -4.21 0.36 -1.75
N ALA A 92 -4.09 -0.94 -1.95
CA ALA A 92 -4.88 -1.67 -2.94
C ALA A 92 -6.38 -1.77 -2.59
N GLY A 93 -6.72 -1.73 -1.30
CA GLY A 93 -8.10 -1.81 -0.84
C GLY A 93 -8.99 -0.64 -1.26
N LEU A 94 -8.40 0.48 -1.70
CA LEU A 94 -9.14 1.64 -2.18
C LEU A 94 -9.52 1.55 -3.66
N LEU A 95 -8.96 0.59 -4.39
CA LEU A 95 -9.19 0.48 -5.83
C LEU A 95 -10.62 0.04 -6.12
N GLU A 96 -11.27 0.73 -7.07
CA GLU A 96 -12.68 0.50 -7.40
C GLU A 96 -12.90 -0.78 -8.22
N GLU A 97 -11.98 -1.08 -9.12
CA GLU A 97 -12.08 -2.23 -10.03
C GLU A 97 -10.72 -2.95 -10.14
N PRO A 98 -10.27 -3.62 -9.07
CA PRO A 98 -8.94 -4.25 -9.05
C PRO A 98 -8.93 -5.59 -9.80
N VAL A 99 -9.49 -5.63 -11.01
CA VAL A 99 -9.55 -6.87 -11.81
C VAL A 99 -8.15 -7.34 -12.17
N GLY A 100 -7.85 -8.60 -11.89
CA GLY A 100 -6.60 -9.24 -12.27
C GLY A 100 -5.44 -9.01 -11.30
N LEU A 101 -5.64 -8.27 -10.20
CA LEU A 101 -4.59 -8.13 -9.19
C LEU A 101 -4.38 -9.44 -8.44
N SER A 102 -3.11 -9.79 -8.25
CA SER A 102 -2.71 -10.96 -7.47
C SER A 102 -1.62 -10.61 -6.46
N VAL A 103 -1.55 -11.36 -5.37
CA VAL A 103 -0.50 -11.17 -4.36
C VAL A 103 0.79 -11.80 -4.85
N ALA A 104 1.82 -10.97 -5.08
CA ALA A 104 3.13 -11.42 -5.51
C ALA A 104 3.97 -11.93 -4.34
N MET A 105 3.89 -11.24 -3.20
CA MET A 105 4.77 -11.52 -2.06
C MET A 105 4.16 -11.03 -0.76
N HIS A 106 4.65 -11.62 0.33
CA HIS A 106 4.37 -11.24 1.69
C HIS A 106 5.65 -10.79 2.35
N LEU A 107 5.64 -9.59 2.95
CA LEU A 107 6.80 -8.99 3.61
C LEU A 107 6.64 -9.09 5.12
N PHE A 108 7.76 -9.25 5.83
CA PHE A 108 7.80 -9.32 7.29
C PHE A 108 6.93 -10.45 7.87
N ILE A 109 6.99 -11.63 7.26
CA ILE A 109 6.29 -12.83 7.77
C ILE A 109 6.74 -13.17 9.18
N GLY A 110 8.00 -12.91 9.52
CA GLY A 110 8.52 -13.10 10.87
C GLY A 110 7.80 -12.27 11.95
N SER A 111 7.11 -11.21 11.54
CA SER A 111 6.36 -10.30 12.43
C SER A 111 4.84 -10.45 12.30
N LYS A 112 4.35 -11.44 11.55
CA LYS A 112 2.90 -11.62 11.36
C LYS A 112 2.19 -11.86 12.70
N ALA A 113 0.92 -11.48 12.78
CA ALA A 113 0.09 -11.73 13.94
C ALA A 113 -0.02 -13.24 14.20
N SER A 114 0.02 -13.63 15.48
CA SER A 114 -0.05 -15.05 15.86
C SER A 114 -1.36 -15.72 15.46
N TRP A 115 -2.44 -14.94 15.35
CA TRP A 115 -3.76 -15.42 14.97
C TRP A 115 -3.95 -15.55 13.46
N GLU A 116 -3.01 -15.07 12.65
CA GLU A 116 -3.10 -15.17 11.20
C GLU A 116 -2.46 -16.48 10.72
N PRO A 117 -3.19 -17.28 9.90
CA PRO A 117 -2.58 -18.43 9.24
C PRO A 117 -1.44 -18.01 8.30
N THR A 118 -0.43 -18.85 8.13
CA THR A 118 0.63 -18.61 7.16
C THR A 118 0.02 -18.56 5.75
N PRO A 119 0.31 -17.53 4.94
CA PRO A 119 -0.19 -17.45 3.58
C PRO A 119 0.27 -18.63 2.73
N VAL A 120 -0.62 -19.09 1.85
CA VAL A 120 -0.37 -20.28 1.00
C VAL A 120 0.05 -19.93 -0.43
N SER A 121 0.02 -18.64 -0.80
CA SER A 121 0.38 -18.18 -2.15
C SER A 121 1.20 -16.89 -2.06
N GLY A 122 2.04 -16.68 -3.06
CA GLY A 122 3.00 -15.57 -3.09
C GLY A 122 4.32 -15.94 -2.39
N ALA A 123 5.38 -15.20 -2.72
CA ALA A 123 6.69 -15.40 -2.09
C ALA A 123 6.64 -14.93 -0.63
N LEU A 124 7.19 -15.73 0.29
CA LEU A 124 7.25 -15.40 1.71
C LEU A 124 8.62 -14.84 2.06
N HIS A 125 8.69 -13.64 2.61
CA HIS A 125 9.91 -13.00 3.07
C HIS A 125 9.84 -12.76 4.57
N GLU A 126 10.83 -13.25 5.32
CA GLU A 126 10.91 -13.02 6.77
C GLU A 126 10.97 -11.54 7.12
N GLU A 127 11.69 -10.77 6.32
CA GLU A 127 11.76 -9.31 6.41
C GLU A 127 11.34 -8.70 5.07
N VAL A 128 12.10 -7.73 4.55
CA VAL A 128 11.87 -7.11 3.24
C VAL A 128 13.10 -7.33 2.36
N PRO A 129 12.94 -7.80 1.10
CA PRO A 129 14.05 -7.88 0.17
C PRO A 129 14.48 -6.46 -0.29
N ALA A 130 15.52 -6.39 -1.10
CA ALA A 130 15.97 -5.12 -1.68
C ALA A 130 14.81 -4.44 -2.44
N PHE A 131 14.72 -3.11 -2.36
CA PHE A 131 13.64 -2.34 -2.98
C PHE A 131 13.47 -2.65 -4.47
N SER A 132 14.58 -2.81 -5.20
CA SER A 132 14.57 -3.20 -6.61
C SER A 132 13.89 -4.56 -6.84
N GLU A 133 14.07 -5.51 -5.94
CA GLU A 133 13.44 -6.83 -6.02
C GLU A 133 11.93 -6.75 -5.76
N VAL A 134 11.52 -5.88 -4.85
CA VAL A 134 10.09 -5.61 -4.61
C VAL A 134 9.45 -5.05 -5.89
N LEU A 135 10.04 -4.01 -6.48
CA LEU A 135 9.53 -3.40 -7.71
C LEU A 135 9.44 -4.40 -8.86
N LYS A 136 10.47 -5.23 -9.02
CA LYS A 136 10.53 -6.28 -10.05
C LYS A 136 9.41 -7.30 -9.84
N GLY A 137 9.21 -7.75 -8.62
CA GLY A 137 8.17 -8.73 -8.29
C GLY A 137 6.75 -8.22 -8.55
N LEU A 138 6.51 -6.92 -8.40
CA LEU A 138 5.20 -6.32 -8.66
C LEU A 138 4.85 -6.27 -10.15
N ARG A 139 5.85 -6.30 -11.03
CA ARG A 139 5.66 -6.21 -12.48
C ARG A 139 5.94 -7.52 -13.23
N ALA A 140 6.35 -8.55 -12.52
CA ALA A 140 6.68 -9.84 -13.13
C ALA A 140 5.47 -10.58 -13.70
#